data_a346c064ba0b9b8bf227355be18b3b1a
#
_entry.id   a346c064ba0b9b8bf227355be18b3b1a
#
_cell.length_a   1.000
_cell.length_b   1.000
_cell.length_c   1.000
_cell.angle_alpha   90.00
_cell.angle_beta   90.00
_cell.angle_gamma   90.00
#
_symmetry.space_group_name_H-M   'P 1'
#
loop_
_entity.id
_entity.type
_entity.pdbx_description
1 polymer ?
#
loop_
_entity_poly.entity_id
_entity_poly.type
_entity_poly.pdbx_seq_one_letter_code
_entity_poly.pdbx_strand_id
1 'polypeptide(L)'
;HECSSAASDVYKRQGLKIECRLNGQTVQSSTTDMMIFKVVETLVYITEAMTLEAGDIVVMGTPSGVGHGRTPPLWMQDGDVVEVEIEKIGLLSNPVKVI
;
A
#
# COMPACT_ATOMS: atom_id res chain seq x y z
N HIS A 1 -22.88 -13.84 -1.45
CA HIS A 1 -21.97 -14.42 -2.30
C HIS A 1 -20.89 -13.47 -2.72
N GLU A 2 -21.21 -12.39 -3.24
CA GLU A 2 -20.22 -11.41 -3.59
C GLU A 2 -19.51 -10.85 -2.36
N CYS A 3 -20.25 -10.61 -1.30
CA CYS A 3 -19.69 -10.21 -0.02
C CYS A 3 -18.76 -11.29 0.54
N SER A 4 -19.11 -12.55 0.37
CA SER A 4 -18.28 -13.66 0.79
C SER A 4 -16.99 -13.73 0.00
N SER A 5 -17.07 -13.49 -1.32
CA SER A 5 -15.90 -13.44 -2.18
C SER A 5 -14.99 -12.28 -1.82
N ALA A 6 -15.56 -11.09 -1.58
CA ALA A 6 -14.79 -9.93 -1.16
C ALA A 6 -14.11 -10.15 0.20
N ALA A 7 -14.81 -10.76 1.14
CA ALA A 7 -14.25 -11.06 2.45
C ALA A 7 -13.10 -12.06 2.34
N SER A 8 -13.22 -13.05 1.45
CA SER A 8 -12.14 -14.01 1.20
C SER A 8 -10.92 -13.33 0.59
N ASP A 9 -11.12 -12.41 -0.35
CA ASP A 9 -10.04 -11.64 -0.96
C ASP A 9 -9.32 -10.78 0.08
N VAL A 10 -10.08 -10.08 0.91
CA VAL A 10 -9.53 -9.26 1.98
C VAL A 10 -8.71 -10.12 2.95
N TYR A 11 -9.22 -11.27 3.32
CA TYR A 11 -8.52 -12.21 4.20
C TYR A 11 -7.21 -12.69 3.58
N LYS A 12 -7.23 -12.99 2.28
CA LYS A 12 -6.04 -13.45 1.57
C LYS A 12 -4.97 -12.39 1.42
N ARG A 13 -5.34 -11.11 1.57
CA ARG A 13 -4.40 -10.00 1.47
C ARG A 13 -3.77 -9.63 2.80
N GLN A 14 -4.11 -10.33 3.88
CA GLN A 14 -3.44 -10.14 5.15
C GLN A 14 -2.10 -10.89 5.12
N GLY A 15 -1.10 -10.28 5.74
CA GLY A 15 0.24 -10.86 5.78
C GLY A 15 1.00 -10.75 4.47
N LEU A 16 0.53 -9.94 3.54
CA LEU A 16 1.24 -9.71 2.28
C LEU A 16 2.42 -8.77 2.48
N LYS A 17 3.55 -9.14 1.89
CA LYS A 17 4.74 -8.30 1.91
C LYS A 17 4.56 -7.12 0.95
N ILE A 18 4.95 -5.93 1.40
CA ILE A 18 4.96 -4.72 0.59
C ILE A 18 6.33 -4.07 0.67
N GLU A 19 6.87 -3.71 -0.48
CA GLU A 19 8.17 -3.03 -0.58
C GLU A 19 8.07 -1.84 -1.51
N CYS A 20 8.78 -0.78 -1.16
CA CYS A 20 9.02 0.36 -2.04
C CYS A 20 10.53 0.47 -2.27
N ARG A 21 10.94 0.55 -3.53
CA ARG A 21 12.34 0.66 -3.90
C ARG A 21 12.56 1.94 -4.70
N LEU A 22 13.66 2.61 -4.43
CA LEU A 22 14.10 3.77 -5.19
C LEU A 22 15.43 3.41 -5.84
N ASN A 23 15.45 3.37 -7.18
CA ASN A 23 16.63 2.95 -7.97
C ASN A 23 17.15 1.58 -7.55
N GLY A 24 16.24 0.65 -7.26
CA GLY A 24 16.58 -0.71 -6.85
C GLY A 24 16.92 -0.88 -5.38
N GLN A 25 16.99 0.21 -4.62
CA GLN A 25 17.28 0.17 -3.20
C GLN A 25 15.97 0.21 -2.40
N THR A 26 15.78 -0.76 -1.51
CA THR A 26 14.60 -0.82 -0.66
C THR A 26 14.59 0.34 0.32
N VAL A 27 13.55 1.17 0.26
CA VAL A 27 13.38 2.34 1.15
C VAL A 27 12.22 2.16 2.12
N GLN A 28 11.24 1.34 1.78
CA GLN A 28 10.17 0.93 2.68
C GLN A 28 9.93 -0.56 2.51
N SER A 29 9.76 -1.27 3.62
CA SER A 29 9.47 -2.70 3.60
C SER A 29 8.64 -3.06 4.82
N SER A 30 7.51 -3.73 4.61
CA SER A 30 6.63 -4.12 5.69
C SER A 30 5.71 -5.24 5.22
N THR A 31 4.75 -5.60 6.06
CA THR A 31 3.66 -6.51 5.69
C THR A 31 2.35 -5.89 6.10
N THR A 32 1.25 -6.36 5.50
CA THR A 32 -0.07 -5.88 5.87
C THR A 32 -0.45 -6.24 7.31
N ASP A 33 0.25 -7.20 7.92
CA ASP A 33 0.07 -7.55 9.33
C ASP A 33 0.50 -6.44 10.27
N MET A 34 1.37 -5.54 9.80
CA MET A 34 1.87 -4.42 10.59
C MET A 34 0.94 -3.22 10.60
N MET A 35 -0.18 -3.29 9.91
CA MET A 35 -1.18 -2.22 9.90
C MET A 35 -1.81 -2.08 11.29
N ILE A 36 -1.92 -0.84 11.77
CA ILE A 36 -2.57 -0.54 13.05
C ILE A 36 -4.05 -0.95 12.98
N PHE A 37 -4.73 -0.52 11.92
CA PHE A 37 -6.09 -0.97 11.63
C PHE A 37 -6.04 -1.83 10.38
N LYS A 38 -6.31 -3.12 10.53
CA LYS A 38 -6.22 -4.06 9.41
C LYS A 38 -7.37 -3.86 8.43
N VAL A 39 -7.24 -4.46 7.25
CA VAL A 39 -8.16 -4.24 6.14
C VAL A 39 -9.61 -4.54 6.53
N VAL A 40 -9.85 -5.68 7.17
CA VAL A 40 -11.21 -6.07 7.57
C VAL A 40 -11.80 -5.08 8.57
N GLU A 41 -11.03 -4.70 9.59
CA GLU A 41 -11.47 -3.73 10.59
C GLU A 41 -11.83 -2.39 9.96
N THR A 42 -11.00 -1.93 9.02
CA THR A 42 -11.24 -0.67 8.31
C THR A 42 -12.51 -0.72 7.50
N LEU A 43 -12.74 -1.81 6.77
CA LEU A 43 -13.94 -1.97 5.96
C LEU A 43 -15.20 -2.03 6.82
N VAL A 44 -15.15 -2.73 7.96
CA VAL A 44 -16.27 -2.80 8.89
C VAL A 44 -16.60 -1.40 9.41
N TYR A 45 -15.58 -0.64 9.82
CA TYR A 45 -15.77 0.71 10.34
C TYR A 45 -16.39 1.65 9.31
N ILE A 46 -15.86 1.60 8.06
CA ILE A 46 -16.36 2.47 6.99
C ILE A 46 -17.79 2.14 6.62
N THR A 47 -18.13 0.85 6.55
CA THR A 47 -19.48 0.43 6.14
C THR A 47 -20.54 0.70 7.19
N GLU A 48 -20.16 1.02 8.42
CA GLU A 48 -21.10 1.52 9.42
C GLU A 48 -21.61 2.92 9.08
N ALA A 49 -20.79 3.72 8.38
CA ALA A 49 -21.09 5.10 8.06
C ALA A 49 -21.60 5.28 6.62
N MET A 50 -21.16 4.43 5.70
CA MET A 50 -21.50 4.55 4.28
C MET A 50 -21.49 3.19 3.60
N THR A 51 -22.17 3.11 2.46
CA THR A 51 -22.17 1.91 1.63
C THR A 51 -20.97 1.96 0.68
N LEU A 52 -20.22 0.86 0.63
CA LEU A 52 -19.15 0.70 -0.36
C LEU A 52 -19.72 0.04 -1.61
N GLU A 53 -19.27 0.52 -2.76
CA GLU A 53 -19.68 0.02 -4.06
C GLU A 53 -18.49 -0.51 -4.84
N ALA A 54 -18.76 -1.33 -5.83
CA ALA A 54 -17.70 -1.84 -6.72
C ALA A 54 -17.01 -0.65 -7.40
N GLY A 55 -15.68 -0.67 -7.39
CA GLY A 55 -14.87 0.42 -7.95
C GLY A 55 -14.42 1.43 -6.92
N ASP A 56 -14.93 1.39 -5.69
CA ASP A 56 -14.47 2.29 -4.64
C ASP A 56 -13.02 1.99 -4.28
N ILE A 57 -12.27 3.04 -3.97
CA ILE A 57 -10.88 2.95 -3.58
C ILE A 57 -10.73 3.40 -2.14
N VAL A 58 -10.10 2.56 -1.31
CA VAL A 58 -9.81 2.89 0.09
C VAL A 58 -8.31 3.03 0.25
N VAL A 59 -7.86 4.22 0.65
CA VAL A 59 -6.44 4.51 0.86
C VAL A 59 -6.10 4.20 2.31
N MET A 60 -5.22 3.22 2.51
CA MET A 60 -4.92 2.65 3.83
C MET A 60 -3.71 3.26 4.52
N GLY A 61 -2.97 4.14 3.86
CA GLY A 61 -1.77 4.72 4.40
C GLY A 61 -0.50 4.00 3.95
N THR A 62 0.63 4.34 4.56
CA THR A 62 1.94 3.83 4.16
C THR A 62 2.73 3.37 5.38
N PRO A 63 3.64 2.37 5.20
CA PRO A 63 4.53 1.96 6.29
C PRO A 63 5.60 3.01 6.56
N SER A 64 6.39 2.78 7.61
CA SER A 64 7.51 3.64 7.95
C SER A 64 8.55 3.70 6.81
N GLY A 65 9.36 4.73 6.79
CA GLY A 65 10.43 4.90 5.81
C GLY A 65 10.14 5.94 4.75
N VAL A 66 9.07 6.75 4.90
CA VAL A 66 8.81 7.84 3.96
C VAL A 66 9.99 8.81 3.91
N GLY A 67 10.31 9.29 2.70
CA GLY A 67 11.50 10.10 2.48
C GLY A 67 11.54 11.38 3.30
N HIS A 68 10.39 12.04 3.48
CA HIS A 68 10.29 13.27 4.26
C HIS A 68 10.63 13.04 5.74
N GLY A 69 10.28 11.89 6.29
CA GLY A 69 10.52 11.56 7.69
C GLY A 69 11.91 11.01 7.99
N ARG A 70 12.77 10.83 6.99
CA ARG A 70 14.12 10.31 7.19
C ARG A 70 15.07 11.41 7.66
N THR A 71 16.13 10.98 8.33
CA THR A 71 17.19 11.91 8.79
C THR A 71 18.52 11.42 8.22
N PRO A 72 19.07 12.08 7.18
CA PRO A 72 18.47 13.21 6.45
C PRO A 72 17.30 12.78 5.55
N PRO A 73 16.40 13.70 5.19
CA PRO A 73 15.30 13.37 4.29
C PRO A 73 15.80 12.82 2.96
N LEU A 74 15.06 11.84 2.45
CA LEU A 74 15.34 11.23 1.16
C LEU A 74 14.30 11.70 0.15
N TRP A 75 14.73 12.44 -0.87
CA TRP A 75 13.85 12.98 -1.90
C TRP A 75 14.09 12.28 -3.23
N MET A 76 13.00 12.05 -3.97
CA MET A 76 13.10 11.55 -5.33
C MET A 76 13.62 12.67 -6.25
N GLN A 77 14.46 12.30 -7.19
CA GLN A 77 15.06 13.25 -8.14
C GLN A 77 14.70 12.83 -9.56
N ASP A 78 14.88 13.79 -10.50
CA ASP A 78 14.62 13.52 -11.90
C ASP A 78 15.50 12.35 -12.38
N GLY A 79 14.89 11.42 -13.10
CA GLY A 79 15.59 10.24 -13.59
C GLY A 79 15.58 9.05 -12.64
N ASP A 80 15.13 9.23 -11.40
CA ASP A 80 14.98 8.12 -10.47
C ASP A 80 13.87 7.19 -10.93
N VAL A 81 13.94 5.92 -10.52
CA VAL A 81 12.89 4.94 -10.75
C VAL A 81 12.36 4.48 -9.40
N VAL A 82 11.06 4.64 -9.19
CA VAL A 82 10.40 4.18 -7.98
C VAL A 82 9.57 2.95 -8.31
N GLU A 83 9.71 1.92 -7.48
CA GLU A 83 8.98 0.66 -7.63
C GLU A 83 8.25 0.35 -6.34
N VAL A 84 7.00 -0.10 -6.48
CA VAL A 84 6.20 -0.60 -5.37
C VAL A 84 5.76 -2.01 -5.72
N GLU A 85 6.09 -2.95 -4.87
CA GLU A 85 5.74 -4.35 -5.07
C GLU A 85 4.92 -4.85 -3.88
N ILE A 86 3.80 -5.49 -4.18
CA ILE A 86 2.97 -6.13 -3.18
C ILE A 86 2.85 -7.60 -3.55
N GLU A 87 3.17 -8.48 -2.62
CA GLU A 87 3.11 -9.92 -2.80
C GLU A 87 1.74 -10.34 -3.33
N LYS A 88 1.73 -11.21 -4.34
CA LYS A 88 0.53 -11.74 -4.98
C LYS A 88 -0.32 -10.71 -5.74
N ILE A 89 0.05 -9.45 -5.71
CA ILE A 89 -0.66 -8.41 -6.47
C ILE A 89 0.16 -7.98 -7.67
N GLY A 90 1.42 -7.64 -7.48
CA GLY A 90 2.29 -7.29 -8.57
C GLY A 90 3.25 -6.16 -8.26
N LEU A 91 3.92 -5.71 -9.31
CA LEU A 91 4.93 -4.67 -9.28
C LEU A 91 4.46 -3.46 -10.08
N LEU A 92 4.53 -2.29 -9.46
CA LEU A 92 4.29 -1.02 -10.14
C LEU A 92 5.63 -0.28 -10.21
N SER A 93 6.06 0.07 -11.42
CA SER A 93 7.33 0.74 -11.63
C SER A 93 7.10 2.02 -12.41
N ASN A 94 7.61 3.14 -11.90
CA ASN A 94 7.43 4.45 -12.51
C ASN A 94 8.73 5.24 -12.51
N PRO A 95 9.07 5.90 -13.63
CA PRO A 95 10.16 6.86 -13.63
C PRO A 95 9.71 8.17 -12.97
N VAL A 96 10.65 8.85 -12.34
CA VAL A 96 10.42 10.18 -11.75
C VAL A 96 10.88 11.23 -12.74
N LYS A 97 10.03 12.21 -12.99
CA LYS A 97 10.35 13.34 -13.86
C LYS A 97 9.98 14.62 -13.19
N VAL A 98 10.94 15.56 -13.12
CA VAL A 98 10.69 16.89 -12.60
C VAL A 98 10.17 17.77 -13.75
N ILE A 99 9.07 18.45 -13.49
CA ILE A 99 8.42 19.33 -14.48
C ILE A 99 8.90 20.76 -14.33
#